data_731ecddb49413fe69f9f37569eb12dc0
#
_entry.id   731ecddb49413fe69f9f37569eb12dc0
#
_cell.length_a   1.000
_cell.length_b   1.000
_cell.length_c   1.000
_cell.angle_alpha   90.00
_cell.angle_beta   90.00
_cell.angle_gamma   90.00
#
_symmetry.space_group_name_H-M   'P 1'
#
loop_
_entity.id
_entity.type
_entity.pdbx_description
1 polymer ?
#
loop_
_entity_poly.entity_id
_entity_poly.type
_entity_poly.pdbx_seq_one_letter_code
_entity_poly.pdbx_strand_id
1 'polypeptide(L)'
;MKIKVKETVKGLYTEAKNEKGNAVPFINPIGDCIDLRAAEDYEFEAPQAGILHQKDGVKTRDVKFDEKLIKLGIAMQLPKGFSAKIRQRSSTTKKLKLVMATSGFIDTAYCGDNDEWGFYCYSIDKTTIHKGDRICQFEIVPNQFATIWHKLKWLFSSKIEFEWVDK
;
A
#
# COMPACT_ATOMS: atom_id res chain seq x y z
N MET A 1 -10.73 16.86 7.84
CA MET A 1 -9.36 16.61 8.37
C MET A 1 -8.39 16.73 7.20
N LYS A 2 -7.35 17.57 7.31
CA LYS A 2 -6.36 17.78 6.24
C LYS A 2 -5.14 16.89 6.48
N ILE A 3 -4.68 16.24 5.40
CA ILE A 3 -3.49 15.40 5.37
C ILE A 3 -2.60 15.91 4.25
N LYS A 4 -1.36 16.26 4.58
CA LYS A 4 -0.38 16.64 3.56
C LYS A 4 0.14 15.40 2.88
N VAL A 5 0.18 15.44 1.55
CA VAL A 5 0.58 14.32 0.70
C VAL A 5 1.64 14.81 -0.28
N LYS A 6 2.74 14.08 -0.34
CA LYS A 6 3.79 14.29 -1.33
C LYS A 6 3.80 13.11 -2.30
N GLU A 7 3.74 13.41 -3.57
CA GLU A 7 3.95 12.45 -4.64
C GLU A 7 5.45 12.34 -4.91
N THR A 8 6.06 11.17 -4.68
CA THR A 8 7.51 10.96 -4.90
C THR A 8 7.80 10.65 -6.37
N VAL A 9 6.78 10.18 -7.10
CA VAL A 9 6.82 9.95 -8.54
C VAL A 9 5.77 10.81 -9.21
N LYS A 10 6.21 11.88 -9.90
CA LYS A 10 5.34 12.89 -10.51
C LYS A 10 4.26 12.27 -11.42
N GLY A 11 3.03 12.68 -11.23
CA GLY A 11 1.87 12.29 -12.04
C GLY A 11 1.31 10.90 -11.76
N LEU A 12 1.87 10.15 -10.81
CA LEU A 12 1.41 8.79 -10.50
C LEU A 12 -0.03 8.76 -9.97
N TYR A 13 -0.41 9.77 -9.20
CA TYR A 13 -1.74 9.93 -8.61
C TYR A 13 -2.48 11.15 -9.14
N THR A 14 -1.78 12.29 -9.25
CA THR A 14 -2.38 13.57 -9.66
C THR A 14 -2.79 13.59 -11.13
N GLU A 15 -2.10 12.83 -11.99
CA GLU A 15 -2.39 12.72 -13.42
C GLU A 15 -2.88 11.32 -13.83
N ALA A 16 -3.27 10.49 -12.84
CA ALA A 16 -3.70 9.12 -13.10
C ALA A 16 -4.93 9.07 -14.02
N LYS A 17 -4.89 8.21 -15.02
CA LYS A 17 -5.99 7.98 -15.97
C LYS A 17 -6.41 6.51 -15.96
N ASN A 18 -7.68 6.25 -16.27
CA ASN A 18 -8.17 4.90 -16.50
C ASN A 18 -7.91 4.47 -17.96
N GLU A 19 -8.25 3.22 -18.29
CA GLU A 19 -8.08 2.66 -19.65
C GLU A 19 -8.81 3.45 -20.74
N LYS A 20 -9.81 4.24 -20.39
CA LYS A 20 -10.56 5.13 -21.29
C LYS A 20 -9.98 6.55 -21.37
N GLY A 21 -8.84 6.81 -20.72
CA GLY A 21 -8.18 8.11 -20.68
C GLY A 21 -8.79 9.13 -19.73
N ASN A 22 -9.84 8.77 -18.96
CA ASN A 22 -10.46 9.67 -18.00
C ASN A 22 -9.62 9.76 -16.71
N ALA A 23 -9.55 10.96 -16.13
CA ALA A 23 -8.88 11.18 -14.85
C ALA A 23 -9.48 10.29 -13.74
N VAL A 24 -8.60 9.68 -12.95
CA VAL A 24 -8.98 8.86 -11.80
C VAL A 24 -8.75 9.68 -10.54
N PRO A 25 -9.79 10.01 -9.76
CA PRO A 25 -9.60 10.74 -8.52
C PRO A 25 -8.82 9.89 -7.51
N PHE A 26 -7.98 10.53 -6.70
CA PHE A 26 -7.23 9.86 -5.63
C PHE A 26 -8.17 9.17 -4.63
N ILE A 27 -9.23 9.85 -4.24
CA ILE A 27 -10.31 9.25 -3.44
C ILE A 27 -11.36 8.67 -4.38
N ASN A 28 -11.54 7.36 -4.33
CA ASN A 28 -12.64 6.71 -5.03
C ASN A 28 -13.95 6.98 -4.28
N PRO A 29 -14.97 7.62 -4.89
CA PRO A 29 -16.23 7.94 -4.21
C PRO A 29 -17.08 6.71 -3.88
N ILE A 30 -16.75 5.53 -4.41
CA ILE A 30 -17.55 4.31 -4.27
C ILE A 30 -16.98 3.37 -3.19
N GLY A 31 -15.71 3.54 -2.80
CA GLY A 31 -15.03 2.65 -1.87
C GLY A 31 -14.66 3.31 -0.55
N ASP A 32 -14.49 2.50 0.50
CA ASP A 32 -14.08 2.96 1.83
C ASP A 32 -12.57 3.14 1.95
N CYS A 33 -11.80 2.54 1.05
CA CYS A 33 -10.34 2.59 1.03
C CYS A 33 -9.82 3.33 -0.21
N ILE A 34 -8.62 3.88 -0.08
CA ILE A 34 -7.94 4.61 -1.15
C ILE A 34 -6.91 3.68 -1.79
N ASP A 35 -6.99 3.51 -3.11
CA ASP A 35 -6.06 2.68 -3.87
C ASP A 35 -4.66 3.29 -3.95
N LEU A 36 -3.64 2.46 -3.77
CA LEU A 36 -2.23 2.81 -3.96
C LEU A 36 -1.64 2.04 -5.15
N ARG A 37 -0.70 2.70 -5.84
CA ARG A 37 -0.13 2.26 -7.10
C ARG A 37 1.36 1.94 -6.98
N ALA A 38 1.85 1.03 -7.83
CA ALA A 38 3.29 0.79 -7.98
C ALA A 38 3.97 2.04 -8.56
N ALA A 39 5.08 2.46 -7.95
CA ALA A 39 5.86 3.62 -8.37
C ALA A 39 6.74 3.34 -9.59
N GLU A 40 7.09 2.08 -9.80
CA GLU A 40 7.97 1.59 -10.86
C GLU A 40 7.57 0.17 -11.27
N ASP A 41 8.21 -0.38 -12.30
CA ASP A 41 7.99 -1.75 -12.76
C ASP A 41 8.72 -2.75 -11.84
N TYR A 42 8.09 -3.92 -11.61
CA TYR A 42 8.66 -5.04 -10.86
C TYR A 42 8.40 -6.36 -11.58
N GLU A 43 9.44 -7.18 -11.64
CA GLU A 43 9.32 -8.57 -12.08
C GLU A 43 9.42 -9.50 -10.86
N PHE A 44 8.56 -10.48 -10.79
CA PHE A 44 8.56 -11.50 -9.76
C PHE A 44 8.67 -12.89 -10.38
N GLU A 45 9.50 -13.72 -9.78
CA GLU A 45 9.61 -15.12 -10.16
C GLU A 45 8.60 -16.00 -9.41
N ALA A 46 8.26 -17.13 -10.01
CA ALA A 46 7.45 -18.15 -9.36
C ALA A 46 8.17 -18.75 -8.15
N PRO A 47 7.45 -19.23 -7.13
CA PRO A 47 8.03 -19.93 -5.98
C PRO A 47 8.90 -21.10 -6.41
N GLN A 48 10.06 -21.23 -5.80
CA GLN A 48 11.05 -22.27 -6.11
C GLN A 48 11.15 -23.27 -4.96
N ALA A 49 11.36 -24.54 -5.31
CA ALA A 49 11.66 -25.57 -4.34
C ALA A 49 13.03 -25.31 -3.69
N GLY A 50 13.05 -25.14 -2.38
CA GLY A 50 14.24 -24.95 -1.59
C GLY A 50 14.89 -26.26 -1.17
N ILE A 51 15.56 -26.26 -0.01
CA ILE A 51 16.31 -27.36 0.53
C ILE A 51 15.38 -28.51 0.94
N LEU A 52 15.79 -29.75 0.65
CA LEU A 52 15.13 -30.96 1.14
C LEU A 52 15.62 -31.28 2.56
N HIS A 53 14.72 -31.32 3.49
CA HIS A 53 14.95 -31.76 4.87
C HIS A 53 14.41 -33.18 5.08
N GLN A 54 15.11 -33.99 5.87
CA GLN A 54 14.62 -35.28 6.31
C GLN A 54 14.80 -35.41 7.83
N LYS A 55 13.71 -35.57 8.53
CA LYS A 55 13.68 -35.78 9.96
C LYS A 55 12.65 -36.86 10.30
N ASP A 56 13.02 -37.82 11.15
CA ASP A 56 12.13 -38.89 11.63
C ASP A 56 11.37 -39.63 10.51
N GLY A 57 12.06 -39.88 9.37
CA GLY A 57 11.49 -40.54 8.20
C GLY A 57 10.59 -39.64 7.33
N VAL A 58 10.29 -38.41 7.76
CA VAL A 58 9.50 -37.46 7.01
C VAL A 58 10.41 -36.59 6.16
N LYS A 59 10.09 -36.47 4.88
CA LYS A 59 10.76 -35.58 3.92
C LYS A 59 9.94 -34.33 3.74
N THR A 60 10.52 -33.18 4.01
CA THR A 60 9.92 -31.86 3.77
C THR A 60 10.83 -31.03 2.88
N ARG A 61 10.27 -30.09 2.15
CA ARG A 61 11.04 -29.18 1.30
C ARG A 61 10.58 -27.76 1.56
N ASP A 62 11.53 -26.88 1.77
CA ASP A 62 11.24 -25.45 1.88
C ASP A 62 10.75 -24.92 0.55
N VAL A 63 9.97 -23.86 0.60
CA VAL A 63 9.56 -23.07 -0.57
C VAL A 63 10.19 -21.69 -0.43
N LYS A 64 10.94 -21.30 -1.44
CA LYS A 64 11.53 -19.96 -1.53
C LYS A 64 10.62 -19.09 -2.38
N PHE A 65 10.09 -18.04 -1.78
CA PHE A 65 9.32 -17.01 -2.47
C PHE A 65 10.21 -15.86 -2.93
N ASP A 66 9.85 -15.23 -4.04
CA ASP A 66 10.44 -13.96 -4.46
C ASP A 66 9.70 -12.84 -3.73
N GLU A 67 10.40 -12.20 -2.78
CA GLU A 67 9.87 -11.17 -1.88
C GLU A 67 10.43 -9.81 -2.24
N LYS A 68 9.57 -8.80 -2.35
CA LYS A 68 9.99 -7.43 -2.66
C LYS A 68 9.16 -6.40 -1.90
N LEU A 69 9.77 -5.25 -1.65
CA LEU A 69 9.09 -4.04 -1.22
C LEU A 69 8.75 -3.22 -2.47
N ILE A 70 7.48 -3.19 -2.84
CA ILE A 70 6.98 -2.34 -3.92
C ILE A 70 6.82 -0.92 -3.38
N LYS A 71 7.53 0.04 -3.93
CA LYS A 71 7.37 1.46 -3.64
C LYS A 71 6.04 1.95 -4.16
N LEU A 72 5.38 2.80 -3.38
CA LEU A 72 4.03 3.29 -3.69
C LEU A 72 4.00 4.74 -4.19
N GLY A 73 5.15 5.38 -4.36
CA GLY A 73 5.24 6.72 -4.95
C GLY A 73 4.59 7.82 -4.13
N ILE A 74 4.42 7.64 -2.82
CA ILE A 74 3.69 8.55 -1.96
C ILE A 74 4.26 8.59 -0.54
N ALA A 75 4.32 9.78 0.05
CA ALA A 75 4.60 10.02 1.46
C ALA A 75 3.50 10.90 2.05
N MET A 76 3.11 10.68 3.30
CA MET A 76 2.03 11.45 3.92
C MET A 76 2.37 11.85 5.36
N GLN A 77 1.95 13.06 5.71
CA GLN A 77 1.98 13.53 7.09
C GLN A 77 0.63 13.26 7.76
N LEU A 78 0.56 12.13 8.49
CA LEU A 78 -0.64 11.75 9.22
C LEU A 78 -0.85 12.66 10.44
N PRO A 79 -2.10 13.08 10.76
CA PRO A 79 -2.38 13.87 11.93
C PRO A 79 -2.13 13.07 13.22
N LYS A 80 -1.75 13.78 14.29
CA LYS A 80 -1.58 13.17 15.61
C LYS A 80 -2.85 12.42 16.04
N GLY A 81 -2.68 11.21 16.57
CA GLY A 81 -3.79 10.34 16.99
C GLY A 81 -4.35 9.45 15.88
N PHE A 82 -3.77 9.51 14.66
CA PHE A 82 -4.20 8.69 13.53
C PHE A 82 -3.02 7.90 12.93
N SER A 83 -3.34 6.80 12.30
CA SER A 83 -2.41 5.95 11.56
C SER A 83 -3.05 5.51 10.25
N ALA A 84 -2.25 5.08 9.28
CA ALA A 84 -2.76 4.44 8.09
C ALA A 84 -2.54 2.93 8.15
N LYS A 85 -3.53 2.18 7.68
CA LYS A 85 -3.42 0.73 7.48
C LYS A 85 -3.44 0.42 6.00
N ILE A 86 -2.33 -0.07 5.50
CA ILE A 86 -2.24 -0.59 4.14
C ILE A 86 -2.80 -2.02 4.14
N ARG A 87 -3.67 -2.29 3.19
CA ARG A 87 -4.31 -3.59 3.00
C ARG A 87 -4.18 -4.06 1.57
N GLN A 88 -4.07 -5.35 1.40
CA GLN A 88 -4.17 -5.96 0.09
C GLN A 88 -5.57 -5.77 -0.48
N ARG A 89 -5.68 -5.47 -1.78
CA ARG A 89 -6.96 -5.45 -2.49
C ARG A 89 -7.41 -6.89 -2.80
N SER A 90 -8.70 -7.12 -2.87
CA SER A 90 -9.26 -8.44 -3.21
C SER A 90 -8.78 -8.98 -4.57
N SER A 91 -8.46 -8.09 -5.51
CA SER A 91 -7.97 -8.45 -6.85
C SER A 91 -6.46 -8.68 -6.91
N THR A 92 -5.67 -8.26 -5.92
CA THR A 92 -4.20 -8.32 -5.96
C THR A 92 -3.69 -9.75 -6.13
N THR A 93 -4.13 -10.68 -5.30
CA THR A 93 -3.74 -12.09 -5.45
C THR A 93 -4.24 -12.69 -6.75
N LYS A 94 -5.51 -12.43 -7.11
CA LYS A 94 -6.12 -13.05 -8.29
C LYS A 94 -5.48 -12.60 -9.60
N LYS A 95 -5.25 -11.28 -9.75
CA LYS A 95 -4.77 -10.67 -10.99
C LYS A 95 -3.25 -10.52 -11.02
N LEU A 96 -2.65 -10.09 -9.91
CA LEU A 96 -1.23 -9.76 -9.85
C LEU A 96 -0.38 -10.86 -9.21
N LYS A 97 -1.00 -11.95 -8.74
CA LYS A 97 -0.31 -13.10 -8.12
C LYS A 97 0.54 -12.72 -6.90
N LEU A 98 0.23 -11.61 -6.25
CA LEU A 98 0.94 -11.12 -5.07
C LEU A 98 0.16 -11.36 -3.79
N VAL A 99 0.89 -11.67 -2.73
CA VAL A 99 0.37 -11.80 -1.37
C VAL A 99 1.15 -10.86 -0.46
N MET A 100 0.44 -10.12 0.37
CA MET A 100 1.03 -9.21 1.35
C MET A 100 1.78 -10.02 2.41
N ALA A 101 3.07 -9.74 2.61
CA ALA A 101 3.93 -10.51 3.52
C ALA A 101 3.84 -10.03 4.97
N THR A 102 3.49 -8.76 5.20
CA THR A 102 3.37 -8.17 6.55
C THR A 102 2.17 -7.25 6.63
N SER A 103 1.69 -6.96 7.86
CA SER A 103 0.69 -5.92 8.05
C SER A 103 1.31 -4.55 7.75
N GLY A 104 0.78 -3.84 6.76
CA GLY A 104 1.20 -2.47 6.44
C GLY A 104 0.60 -1.47 7.44
N PHE A 105 1.36 -1.10 8.44
CA PHE A 105 0.95 -0.10 9.41
C PHE A 105 1.90 1.09 9.32
N ILE A 106 1.34 2.27 9.03
CA ILE A 106 2.08 3.53 8.95
C ILE A 106 1.71 4.38 10.16
N ASP A 107 2.67 4.66 10.99
CA ASP A 107 2.48 5.52 12.15
C ASP A 107 2.78 6.99 11.87
N THR A 108 2.52 7.85 12.85
CA THR A 108 2.74 9.30 12.72
C THR A 108 4.21 9.71 12.72
N ALA A 109 5.13 8.82 13.10
CA ALA A 109 6.56 9.10 13.09
C ALA A 109 7.15 8.92 11.67
N TYR A 110 6.49 8.12 10.82
CA TYR A 110 6.85 7.91 9.43
C TYR A 110 6.17 8.95 8.54
N CYS A 111 6.68 10.19 8.57
CA CYS A 111 6.01 11.36 7.97
C CYS A 111 6.96 12.34 7.28
N GLY A 112 8.22 11.97 7.10
CA GLY A 112 9.22 12.76 6.37
C GLY A 112 8.99 12.74 4.85
N ASP A 113 9.61 13.68 4.17
CA ASP A 113 9.53 13.81 2.70
C ASP A 113 10.11 12.61 1.95
N ASN A 114 11.01 11.87 2.61
CA ASN A 114 11.65 10.66 2.07
C ASN A 114 11.05 9.37 2.63
N ASP A 115 10.04 9.48 3.49
CA ASP A 115 9.35 8.33 4.08
C ASP A 115 8.28 7.81 3.12
N GLU A 116 8.75 7.32 1.97
CA GLU A 116 7.90 6.75 0.94
C GLU A 116 7.25 5.47 1.44
N TRP A 117 5.93 5.38 1.27
CA TRP A 117 5.18 4.19 1.63
C TRP A 117 5.52 3.02 0.71
N GLY A 118 5.51 1.81 1.28
CA GLY A 118 5.82 0.58 0.57
C GLY A 118 4.82 -0.54 0.85
N PHE A 119 4.72 -1.47 -0.09
CA PHE A 119 3.93 -2.68 0.02
C PHE A 119 4.87 -3.89 -0.04
N TYR A 120 5.14 -4.50 1.12
CA TYR A 120 5.98 -5.69 1.19
C TYR A 120 5.15 -6.92 0.86
N CYS A 121 5.56 -7.66 -0.17
CA CYS A 121 4.81 -8.78 -0.70
C CYS A 121 5.73 -9.85 -1.27
N TYR A 122 5.15 -11.01 -1.53
CA TYR A 122 5.76 -12.10 -2.28
C TYR A 122 4.83 -12.57 -3.40
N SER A 123 5.43 -13.19 -4.41
CA SER A 123 4.68 -13.77 -5.53
C SER A 123 4.33 -15.24 -5.28
N ILE A 124 3.16 -15.66 -5.76
CA ILE A 124 2.71 -17.06 -5.78
C ILE A 124 2.83 -17.67 -7.19
N ASP A 125 3.21 -16.89 -8.16
CA ASP A 125 3.45 -17.28 -9.55
C ASP A 125 4.33 -16.22 -10.22
N LYS A 126 4.92 -16.52 -11.37
CA LYS A 126 5.64 -15.51 -12.16
C LYS A 126 4.69 -14.41 -12.58
N THR A 127 5.07 -13.15 -12.31
CA THR A 127 4.22 -12.00 -12.64
C THR A 127 5.06 -10.74 -12.85
N THR A 128 4.52 -9.82 -13.65
CA THR A 128 5.08 -8.48 -13.86
C THR A 128 4.09 -7.45 -13.36
N ILE A 129 4.58 -6.50 -12.61
CA ILE A 129 3.84 -5.35 -12.11
C ILE A 129 4.33 -4.13 -12.89
N HIS A 130 3.42 -3.37 -13.44
CA HIS A 130 3.76 -2.15 -14.16
C HIS A 130 3.54 -0.91 -13.28
N LYS A 131 4.36 0.10 -13.51
CA LYS A 131 4.17 1.42 -12.92
C LYS A 131 2.72 1.89 -13.14
N GLY A 132 2.07 2.31 -12.05
CA GLY A 132 0.68 2.76 -12.08
C GLY A 132 -0.35 1.66 -11.78
N ASP A 133 0.04 0.40 -11.72
CA ASP A 133 -0.84 -0.68 -11.31
C ASP A 133 -1.33 -0.47 -9.87
N ARG A 134 -2.64 -0.71 -9.64
CA ARG A 134 -3.24 -0.63 -8.30
C ARG A 134 -2.91 -1.88 -7.50
N ILE A 135 -1.94 -1.76 -6.59
CA ILE A 135 -1.35 -2.88 -5.84
C ILE A 135 -2.10 -3.16 -4.53
N CYS A 136 -2.34 -2.12 -3.78
CA CYS A 136 -2.95 -2.20 -2.46
C CYS A 136 -3.89 -1.01 -2.24
N GLN A 137 -4.42 -0.92 -1.05
CA GLN A 137 -5.30 0.16 -0.64
C GLN A 137 -5.02 0.51 0.83
N PHE A 138 -5.40 1.70 1.27
CA PHE A 138 -5.25 2.09 2.66
C PHE A 138 -6.49 2.76 3.21
N GLU A 139 -6.59 2.74 4.53
CA GLU A 139 -7.55 3.48 5.34
C GLU A 139 -6.84 4.26 6.43
N ILE A 140 -7.40 5.41 6.83
CA ILE A 140 -6.95 6.18 8.00
C ILE A 140 -7.79 5.77 9.20
N VAL A 141 -7.12 5.44 10.30
CA VAL A 141 -7.79 4.99 11.53
C VAL A 141 -7.26 5.72 12.76
N PRO A 142 -8.08 5.95 13.80
CA PRO A 142 -7.58 6.38 15.09
C PRO A 142 -6.61 5.34 15.66
N ASN A 143 -5.44 5.79 16.11
CA ASN A 143 -4.45 4.90 16.73
C ASN A 143 -4.71 4.73 18.24
N GLN A 144 -3.89 3.90 18.90
CA GLN A 144 -4.03 3.62 20.35
C GLN A 144 -3.85 4.87 21.23
N PHE A 145 -3.17 5.90 20.76
CA PHE A 145 -2.96 7.17 21.46
C PHE A 145 -4.03 8.22 21.13
N ALA A 146 -5.04 7.86 20.33
CA ALA A 146 -6.14 8.75 19.99
C ALA A 146 -6.97 9.05 21.26
N THR A 147 -6.98 10.30 21.66
CA THR A 147 -7.84 10.79 22.75
C THR A 147 -9.31 10.86 22.29
N ILE A 148 -10.22 11.04 23.26
CA ILE A 148 -11.64 11.28 22.93
C ILE A 148 -11.81 12.47 21.97
N TRP A 149 -11.01 13.51 22.12
CA TRP A 149 -11.04 14.69 21.25
C TRP A 149 -10.62 14.38 19.81
N HIS A 150 -9.63 13.51 19.60
CA HIS A 150 -9.27 13.04 18.26
C HIS A 150 -10.41 12.27 17.62
N LYS A 151 -11.07 11.39 18.38
CA LYS A 151 -12.20 10.59 17.91
C LYS A 151 -13.42 11.47 17.61
N LEU A 152 -13.73 12.44 18.46
CA LEU A 152 -14.80 13.41 18.21
C LEU A 152 -14.50 14.26 16.97
N LYS A 153 -13.28 14.79 16.84
CA LYS A 153 -12.86 15.53 15.65
C LYS A 153 -13.03 14.70 14.37
N TRP A 154 -12.72 13.41 14.42
CA TRP A 154 -12.91 12.50 13.30
C TRP A 154 -14.39 12.26 13.01
N LEU A 155 -15.19 12.01 14.03
CA LEU A 155 -16.64 11.80 13.91
C LEU A 155 -17.35 13.01 13.29
N PHE A 156 -16.94 14.21 13.67
CA PHE A 156 -17.51 15.47 13.14
C PHE A 156 -16.80 16.01 11.90
N SER A 157 -15.70 15.37 11.46
CA SER A 157 -15.05 15.73 10.20
C SER A 157 -15.84 15.18 9.03
N SER A 158 -16.52 16.04 8.30
CA SER A 158 -17.33 15.63 7.14
C SER A 158 -16.52 15.01 6.01
N LYS A 159 -15.21 15.30 5.91
CA LYS A 159 -14.33 14.77 4.85
C LYS A 159 -12.87 14.73 5.30
N ILE A 160 -12.14 13.72 4.81
CA ILE A 160 -10.67 13.73 4.74
C ILE A 160 -10.28 14.49 3.48
N GLU A 161 -9.48 15.54 3.62
CA GLU A 161 -8.95 16.33 2.51
C GLU A 161 -7.44 16.04 2.39
N PHE A 162 -7.00 15.69 1.21
CA PHE A 162 -5.58 15.50 0.90
C PHE A 162 -5.07 16.76 0.23
N GLU A 163 -4.08 17.38 0.87
CA GLU A 163 -3.39 18.57 0.36
C GLU A 163 -2.07 18.13 -0.27
N TRP A 164 -2.02 18.17 -1.59
CA TRP A 164 -0.81 17.86 -2.33
C TRP A 164 0.22 18.97 -2.10
N VAL A 165 1.41 18.57 -1.64
CA VAL A 165 2.53 19.49 -1.45
C VAL A 165 3.53 19.28 -2.57
N ASP A 166 3.85 20.36 -3.24
CA ASP A 166 4.92 20.38 -4.25
C ASP A 166 6.30 20.24 -3.59
N LYS A 167 7.27 19.80 -4.39
CA LYS A 167 8.66 19.61 -3.97
C LYS A 167 9.33 20.91 -3.59
#